data_850efb14af7e8f251354f8b138112333
#
_entry.id   850efb14af7e8f251354f8b138112333
#
_cell.length_a   1.000
_cell.length_b   1.000
_cell.length_c   1.000
_cell.angle_alpha   90.00
_cell.angle_beta   90.00
_cell.angle_gamma   90.00
#
_symmetry.space_group_name_H-M   'P 1'
#
loop_
_entity.id
_entity.type
_entity.pdbx_description
1 polymer ?
#
loop_
_entity_poly.entity_id
_entity_poly.type
_entity_poly.pdbx_seq_one_letter_code
_entity_poly.pdbx_strand_id
1 'polypeptide(L)'
;MTFSEFYQLLESHPDHGITLTLPDQTQAPSHFHITEVASISKAFLDCGGRQHSENSCVLQIWVADDFDHRIKARKLIKILTKARALF
;
A
#
# COMPACT_ATOMS: atom_id res chain seq x y z
N MET A 1 -4.94 8.24 -5.54
CA MET A 1 -5.83 7.29 -4.84
C MET A 1 -5.67 7.47 -3.34
N THR A 2 -6.78 7.58 -2.62
CA THR A 2 -6.78 7.68 -1.17
C THR A 2 -6.82 6.30 -0.52
N PHE A 3 -6.55 6.24 0.81
CA PHE A 3 -6.71 5.01 1.59
C PHE A 3 -8.13 4.44 1.44
N SER A 4 -9.15 5.30 1.54
CA SER A 4 -10.54 4.86 1.42
C SER A 4 -10.86 4.30 0.04
N GLU A 5 -10.39 4.93 -1.02
CA GLU A 5 -10.58 4.45 -2.39
C GLU A 5 -9.91 3.10 -2.61
N PHE A 6 -8.69 2.94 -2.11
CA PHE A 6 -7.96 1.69 -2.20
C PHE A 6 -8.68 0.57 -1.43
N TYR A 7 -9.12 0.88 -0.21
CA TYR A 7 -9.86 -0.07 0.62
C TYR A 7 -11.15 -0.54 -0.08
N GLN A 8 -11.91 0.39 -0.65
CA GLN A 8 -13.15 0.07 -1.37
C GLN A 8 -12.88 -0.78 -2.62
N LEU A 9 -11.80 -0.50 -3.33
CA LEU A 9 -11.40 -1.29 -4.49
C LEU A 9 -11.15 -2.74 -4.10
N LEU A 10 -10.43 -2.96 -3.00
CA LEU A 10 -10.15 -4.30 -2.49
C LEU A 10 -11.43 -5.02 -2.06
N GLU A 11 -12.33 -4.31 -1.38
CA GLU A 11 -13.62 -4.88 -0.96
C GLU A 11 -14.48 -5.33 -2.13
N SER A 12 -14.35 -4.68 -3.28
CA SER A 12 -15.08 -5.06 -4.49
C SER A 12 -14.57 -6.36 -5.10
N HIS A 13 -13.36 -6.80 -4.74
CA HIS A 13 -12.71 -7.96 -5.34
C HIS A 13 -11.95 -8.79 -4.30
N PRO A 14 -12.63 -9.30 -3.25
CA PRO A 14 -11.92 -9.88 -2.09
C PRO A 14 -11.13 -11.15 -2.41
N ASP A 15 -11.50 -11.88 -3.44
CA ASP A 15 -10.84 -13.13 -3.81
C ASP A 15 -9.82 -12.99 -4.93
N HIS A 16 -9.61 -11.78 -5.45
CA HIS A 16 -8.62 -11.51 -6.47
C HIS A 16 -7.21 -11.50 -5.89
N GLY A 17 -6.24 -11.95 -6.67
CA GLY A 17 -4.83 -11.75 -6.40
C GLY A 17 -4.45 -10.29 -6.62
N ILE A 18 -3.25 -9.94 -6.19
CA ILE A 18 -2.74 -8.57 -6.28
C ILE A 18 -1.46 -8.57 -7.09
N THR A 19 -1.41 -7.70 -8.08
CA THR A 19 -0.21 -7.45 -8.88
C THR A 19 0.22 -6.00 -8.64
N LEU A 20 1.50 -5.81 -8.30
CA LEU A 20 2.08 -4.48 -8.12
C LEU A 20 2.96 -4.16 -9.31
N THR A 21 2.57 -3.13 -10.07
CA THR A 21 3.36 -2.61 -11.19
C THR A 21 4.10 -1.37 -10.70
N LEU A 22 5.42 -1.38 -10.88
CA LEU A 22 6.29 -0.30 -10.45
C LEU A 22 6.32 0.83 -11.51
N PRO A 23 6.81 2.03 -11.16
CA PRO A 23 6.84 3.16 -12.10
C PRO A 23 7.61 2.88 -13.39
N ASP A 24 8.61 1.98 -13.36
CA ASP A 24 9.40 1.58 -14.54
C ASP A 24 8.70 0.51 -15.39
N GLN A 25 7.43 0.20 -15.11
CA GLN A 25 6.60 -0.81 -15.77
C GLN A 25 6.98 -2.26 -15.45
N THR A 26 7.96 -2.51 -14.58
CA THR A 26 8.22 -3.85 -14.07
C THR A 26 7.23 -4.20 -12.97
N GLN A 27 7.07 -5.49 -12.68
CA GLN A 27 6.19 -5.96 -11.62
C GLN A 27 7.01 -6.47 -10.44
N ALA A 28 6.53 -6.19 -9.22
CA ALA A 28 7.07 -6.83 -8.04
C ALA A 28 6.85 -8.34 -8.14
N PRO A 29 7.76 -9.18 -7.59
CA PRO A 29 7.56 -10.63 -7.57
C PRO A 29 6.22 -10.99 -6.95
N SER A 30 5.50 -11.94 -7.56
CA SER A 30 4.11 -12.25 -7.18
C SER A 30 3.96 -12.86 -5.79
N HIS A 31 5.05 -13.28 -5.15
CA HIS A 31 5.06 -13.85 -3.79
C HIS A 31 5.44 -12.83 -2.71
N PHE A 32 5.21 -11.54 -2.96
CA PHE A 32 5.53 -10.49 -2.00
C PHE A 32 4.65 -10.58 -0.74
N HIS A 33 5.21 -10.07 0.37
CA HIS A 33 4.50 -9.88 1.63
C HIS A 33 4.33 -8.39 1.89
N ILE A 34 3.26 -8.03 2.60
CA ILE A 34 3.09 -6.68 3.16
C ILE A 34 3.62 -6.74 4.59
N THR A 35 4.69 -6.03 4.86
CA THR A 35 5.36 -6.06 6.17
C THR A 35 5.06 -4.85 7.03
N GLU A 36 4.53 -3.77 6.43
CA GLU A 36 4.24 -2.55 7.15
C GLU A 36 3.17 -1.75 6.43
N VAL A 37 2.26 -1.18 7.21
CA VAL A 37 1.33 -0.13 6.75
C VAL A 37 1.55 1.06 7.67
N ALA A 38 1.90 2.22 7.09
CA ALA A 38 2.24 3.41 7.85
C ALA A 38 1.44 4.63 7.40
N SER A 39 1.11 5.48 8.37
CA SER A 39 0.61 6.82 8.12
C SER A 39 1.78 7.80 8.26
N ILE A 40 2.02 8.61 7.23
CA ILE A 40 3.11 9.59 7.23
C ILE A 40 2.52 10.97 7.04
N SER A 41 2.88 11.89 7.94
CA SER A 41 2.59 13.32 7.81
C SER A 41 3.90 14.04 7.50
N LYS A 42 3.91 14.82 6.43
CA LYS A 42 5.09 15.53 5.96
C LYS A 42 4.75 17.02 5.82
N ALA A 43 5.58 17.86 6.41
CA ALA A 43 5.54 19.30 6.21
C ALA A 43 6.84 19.73 5.55
N PHE A 44 6.79 20.53 4.48
CA PHE A 44 8.00 20.89 3.75
C PHE A 44 7.87 22.26 3.08
N LEU A 45 9.01 22.81 2.69
CA LEU A 45 9.12 24.03 1.87
C LEU A 45 9.57 23.63 0.48
N ASP A 46 8.98 24.27 -0.53
CA ASP A 46 9.47 24.14 -1.91
C ASP A 46 10.59 25.16 -2.17
N CYS A 47 11.17 25.13 -3.36
CA CYS A 47 12.27 26.04 -3.75
C CYS A 47 11.82 27.51 -3.82
N GLY A 48 10.52 27.79 -3.89
CA GLY A 48 9.96 29.15 -3.85
C GLY A 48 9.62 29.62 -2.44
N GLY A 49 9.91 28.82 -1.41
CA GLY A 49 9.64 29.15 -0.01
C GLY A 49 8.19 28.93 0.41
N ARG A 50 7.39 28.28 -0.40
CA ARG A 50 6.00 27.94 -0.03
C ARG A 50 5.96 26.73 0.88
N GLN A 51 5.14 26.81 1.90
CA GLN A 51 4.89 25.70 2.82
C GLN A 51 3.86 24.75 2.25
N HIS A 52 4.14 23.46 2.37
CA HIS A 52 3.25 22.39 1.97
C HIS A 52 3.12 21.38 3.11
N SER A 53 1.97 20.70 3.13
CA SER A 53 1.79 19.52 3.98
C SER A 53 1.11 18.44 3.18
N GLU A 54 1.50 17.21 3.42
CA GLU A 54 0.84 16.05 2.81
C GLU A 54 0.79 14.90 3.79
N ASN A 55 -0.28 14.10 3.66
CA ASN A 55 -0.46 12.87 4.42
C ASN A 55 -0.49 11.73 3.42
N SER A 56 0.22 10.65 3.72
CA SER A 56 0.26 9.48 2.86
C SER A 56 0.15 8.19 3.63
N CYS A 57 -0.40 7.19 2.97
CA CYS A 57 -0.37 5.81 3.42
C CYS A 57 0.74 5.11 2.67
N VAL A 58 1.66 4.48 3.39
CA VAL A 58 2.81 3.78 2.82
C VAL A 58 2.72 2.31 3.16
N LEU A 59 2.85 1.48 2.15
CA LEU A 59 2.92 0.03 2.30
C LEU A 59 4.35 -0.40 2.02
N GLN A 60 4.94 -1.16 2.94
CA GLN A 60 6.23 -1.78 2.72
C GLN A 60 6.02 -3.22 2.27
N ILE A 61 6.72 -3.62 1.22
CA ILE A 61 6.69 -5.01 0.76
C ILE A 61 8.04 -5.67 0.98
N TRP A 62 8.00 -6.97 1.14
CA TRP A 62 9.20 -7.81 1.29
C TRP A 62 9.02 -9.09 0.48
N VAL A 63 10.11 -9.57 -0.11
CA VAL A 63 10.12 -10.80 -0.88
C VAL A 63 11.13 -11.76 -0.25
N ALA A 64 10.67 -12.95 0.09
CA ALA A 64 11.49 -14.03 0.60
C ALA A 64 11.52 -15.18 -0.42
N ASP A 65 11.94 -16.37 0.01
CA ASP A 65 12.03 -17.54 -0.86
C ASP A 65 10.86 -18.51 -0.74
N ASP A 66 9.74 -18.05 -0.19
CA ASP A 66 8.46 -18.77 -0.15
C ASP A 66 7.68 -18.52 -1.46
N PHE A 67 8.18 -19.05 -2.55
CA PHE A 67 7.74 -18.73 -3.92
C PHE A 67 6.27 -19.02 -4.20
N ASP A 68 5.64 -19.88 -3.42
CA ASP A 68 4.22 -20.22 -3.59
C ASP A 68 3.27 -19.27 -2.87
N HIS A 69 3.82 -18.34 -2.08
CA HIS A 69 3.01 -17.36 -1.36
C HIS A 69 2.29 -16.45 -2.33
N ARG A 70 1.00 -16.23 -2.10
CA ARG A 70 0.19 -15.26 -2.85
C ARG A 70 -0.74 -14.54 -1.90
N ILE A 71 -0.65 -13.22 -1.89
CA ILE A 71 -1.57 -12.40 -1.11
C ILE A 71 -2.83 -12.14 -1.95
N LYS A 72 -3.98 -12.30 -1.34
CA LYS A 72 -5.26 -11.93 -1.95
C LYS A 72 -5.78 -10.64 -1.34
N ALA A 73 -6.67 -9.96 -2.06
CA ALA A 73 -7.30 -8.73 -1.58
C ALA A 73 -7.92 -8.90 -0.19
N ARG A 74 -8.53 -10.05 0.09
CA ARG A 74 -9.12 -10.37 1.40
C ARG A 74 -8.10 -10.25 2.54
N LYS A 75 -6.88 -10.72 2.33
CA LYS A 75 -5.82 -10.62 3.34
C LYS A 75 -5.37 -9.18 3.54
N LEU A 76 -5.22 -8.43 2.45
CA LEU A 76 -4.84 -7.02 2.53
C LEU A 76 -5.92 -6.18 3.20
N ILE A 77 -7.20 -6.48 2.95
CA ILE A 77 -8.32 -5.85 3.64
C ILE A 77 -8.18 -6.03 5.16
N LYS A 78 -7.85 -7.23 5.63
CA LYS A 78 -7.65 -7.50 7.06
C LYS A 78 -6.51 -6.67 7.64
N ILE A 79 -5.41 -6.55 6.91
CA ILE A 79 -4.26 -5.74 7.31
C ILE A 79 -4.66 -4.27 7.42
N LEU A 80 -5.32 -3.74 6.39
CA LEU A 80 -5.74 -2.33 6.35
C LEU A 80 -6.79 -2.01 7.40
N THR A 81 -7.68 -2.96 7.70
CA THR A 81 -8.69 -2.79 8.77
C THR A 81 -8.01 -2.57 10.12
N LYS A 82 -6.96 -3.32 10.42
CA LYS A 82 -6.19 -3.14 11.66
C LYS A 82 -5.42 -1.82 11.66
N ALA A 83 -4.95 -1.38 10.50
CA ALA A 83 -4.19 -0.15 10.38
C ALA A 83 -5.08 1.11 10.36
N ARG A 84 -6.39 0.96 10.21
CA ARG A 84 -7.32 2.10 10.03
C ARG A 84 -7.21 3.13 11.15
N ALA A 85 -6.93 2.70 12.37
CA ALA A 85 -6.79 3.59 13.51
C ALA A 85 -5.64 4.60 13.37
N LEU A 86 -4.71 4.36 12.45
CA LEU A 86 -3.59 5.26 12.18
C LEU A 86 -3.98 6.45 11.28
N PHE A 87 -5.15 6.40 10.67
CA PHE A 87 -5.59 7.37 9.67
C PHE A 87 -6.80 8.17 10.11
#